data_dae5e91ef249e8ec7a9a2da760de3217
#
_entry.id   dae5e91ef249e8ec7a9a2da760de3217
#
_cell.length_a   1.000
_cell.length_b   1.000
_cell.length_c   1.000
_cell.angle_alpha   90.00
_cell.angle_beta   90.00
_cell.angle_gamma   90.00
#
_symmetry.space_group_name_H-M   'P 1'
#
loop_
_entity.id
_entity.type
_entity.pdbx_description
1 polymer ?
#
loop_
_entity_poly.entity_id
_entity_poly.type
_entity_poly.pdbx_seq_one_letter_code
_entity_poly.pdbx_strand_id
1 'polypeptide(L)'
;EGELVIDEMVREYFESEYEISAVLRVMFNSEYFKSDTARYARVKGPVESVVGTARIAGSYAEPTIAVTDLWAQTMYMGQGLLAPPTVEGWHEGMEWIDSGALVERVNFAAKELGNPDKPGVQSLINRLTEQYAGSPSPEEMVDGCLDLVGPIEVADRTREGLIQFATSLGEVILDTDDPSSDGRKKVADTLSMIASTREYQLA
;
A
#
# COMPACT_ATOMS: atom_id res chain seq x y z
N GLU A 1 -16.74 19.63 -8.89
CA GLU A 1 -15.33 20.13 -8.93
C GLU A 1 -14.56 19.50 -10.09
N GLY A 2 -14.60 18.16 -10.25
CA GLY A 2 -13.91 17.50 -11.36
C GLY A 2 -14.36 17.96 -12.75
N GLU A 3 -15.65 18.21 -12.94
CA GLU A 3 -16.18 18.73 -14.22
C GLU A 3 -15.59 20.09 -14.58
N LEU A 4 -15.39 20.97 -13.60
CA LEU A 4 -14.78 22.29 -13.82
C LEU A 4 -13.34 22.18 -14.32
N VAL A 5 -12.58 21.23 -13.80
CA VAL A 5 -11.21 21.00 -14.26
C VAL A 5 -11.19 20.43 -15.68
N ILE A 6 -12.14 19.55 -16.01
CA ILE A 6 -12.31 19.04 -17.39
C ILE A 6 -12.59 20.20 -18.35
N ASP A 7 -13.49 21.12 -18.00
CA ASP A 7 -13.79 22.29 -18.82
C ASP A 7 -12.57 23.19 -19.03
N GLU A 8 -11.77 23.38 -17.99
CA GLU A 8 -10.50 24.12 -18.10
C GLU A 8 -9.49 23.41 -19.00
N MET A 9 -9.35 22.08 -18.87
CA MET A 9 -8.49 21.26 -19.74
C MET A 9 -8.94 21.33 -21.20
N VAL A 10 -10.27 21.26 -21.46
CA VAL A 10 -10.82 21.40 -22.81
C VAL A 10 -10.52 22.77 -23.39
N ARG A 11 -10.70 23.85 -22.61
CA ARG A 11 -10.35 25.21 -23.06
C ARG A 11 -8.88 25.30 -23.41
N GLU A 12 -7.99 24.87 -22.52
CA GLU A 12 -6.53 24.90 -22.75
C GLU A 12 -6.13 24.06 -23.98
N TYR A 13 -6.79 22.94 -24.22
CA TYR A 13 -6.53 22.11 -25.39
C TYR A 13 -6.72 22.86 -26.72
N PHE A 14 -7.76 23.67 -26.81
CA PHE A 14 -8.01 24.49 -28.01
C PHE A 14 -7.16 25.76 -28.04
N GLU A 15 -6.94 26.44 -26.90
CA GLU A 15 -6.16 27.68 -26.83
C GLU A 15 -4.66 27.45 -27.08
N SER A 16 -4.13 26.28 -26.69
CA SER A 16 -2.74 25.87 -26.92
C SER A 16 -2.48 25.23 -28.29
N GLU A 17 -3.45 25.28 -29.20
CA GLU A 17 -3.36 24.61 -30.49
C GLU A 17 -3.08 23.08 -30.36
N TYR A 18 -3.77 22.41 -29.43
CA TYR A 18 -3.76 20.97 -29.16
C TYR A 18 -2.49 20.46 -28.46
N GLU A 19 -1.81 21.32 -27.71
CA GLU A 19 -0.61 20.92 -26.99
C GLU A 19 -0.96 20.17 -25.69
N ILE A 20 -0.67 18.86 -25.65
CA ILE A 20 -0.99 17.97 -24.53
C ILE A 20 -0.23 18.37 -23.26
N SER A 21 0.98 18.89 -23.37
CA SER A 21 1.76 19.35 -22.20
C SER A 21 1.09 20.51 -21.46
N ALA A 22 0.42 21.41 -22.18
CA ALA A 22 -0.35 22.49 -21.60
C ALA A 22 -1.56 21.96 -20.84
N VAL A 23 -2.31 21.03 -21.43
CA VAL A 23 -3.46 20.36 -20.80
C VAL A 23 -3.05 19.63 -19.53
N LEU A 24 -1.97 18.85 -19.56
CA LEU A 24 -1.45 18.14 -18.38
C LEU A 24 -1.01 19.11 -17.29
N ARG A 25 -0.47 20.27 -17.64
CA ARG A 25 -0.12 21.33 -16.69
C ARG A 25 -1.34 21.86 -15.95
N VAL A 26 -2.46 22.09 -16.64
CA VAL A 26 -3.73 22.48 -16.03
C VAL A 26 -4.18 21.39 -15.06
N MET A 27 -4.23 20.13 -15.49
CA MET A 27 -4.67 19.00 -14.68
C MET A 27 -3.83 18.87 -13.39
N PHE A 28 -2.51 18.78 -13.49
CA PHE A 28 -1.63 18.56 -12.33
C PHE A 28 -1.54 19.76 -11.37
N ASN A 29 -1.87 20.97 -11.83
CA ASN A 29 -1.90 22.14 -10.96
C ASN A 29 -3.30 22.42 -10.38
N SER A 30 -4.34 21.71 -10.82
CA SER A 30 -5.69 21.91 -10.31
C SER A 30 -5.79 21.54 -8.82
N GLU A 31 -6.62 22.26 -8.09
CA GLU A 31 -6.93 21.94 -6.69
C GLU A 31 -7.64 20.59 -6.56
N TYR A 32 -8.43 20.20 -7.55
CA TYR A 32 -9.08 18.89 -7.58
C TYR A 32 -8.06 17.74 -7.61
N PHE A 33 -7.04 17.82 -8.47
CA PHE A 33 -5.99 16.79 -8.55
C PHE A 33 -5.22 16.64 -7.24
N LYS A 34 -5.09 17.72 -6.48
CA LYS A 34 -4.40 17.75 -5.17
C LYS A 34 -5.34 17.47 -3.99
N SER A 35 -6.64 17.34 -4.24
CA SER A 35 -7.64 17.15 -3.19
C SER A 35 -7.64 15.74 -2.61
N ASP A 36 -8.15 15.60 -1.39
CA ASP A 36 -8.34 14.30 -0.74
C ASP A 36 -9.31 13.40 -1.53
N THR A 37 -10.22 13.99 -2.32
CA THR A 37 -11.13 13.23 -3.19
C THR A 37 -10.40 12.51 -4.32
N ALA A 38 -9.28 13.06 -4.81
CA ALA A 38 -8.48 12.47 -5.88
C ALA A 38 -7.42 11.49 -5.34
N ARG A 39 -7.03 11.64 -4.06
CA ARG A 39 -6.06 10.76 -3.41
C ARG A 39 -6.72 9.45 -3.00
N TYR A 40 -6.01 8.35 -3.18
CA TYR A 40 -6.50 7.01 -2.84
C TYR A 40 -7.88 6.67 -3.40
N ALA A 41 -8.24 7.29 -4.55
CA ALA A 41 -9.52 7.09 -5.20
C ALA A 41 -9.56 5.82 -6.08
N ARG A 42 -8.43 5.25 -6.39
CA ARG A 42 -8.27 4.11 -7.29
C ARG A 42 -7.87 2.85 -6.54
N VAL A 43 -8.43 1.72 -6.92
CA VAL A 43 -7.94 0.42 -6.46
C VAL A 43 -6.60 0.12 -7.13
N LYS A 44 -5.59 -0.25 -6.34
CA LYS A 44 -4.31 -0.73 -6.88
C LYS A 44 -4.53 -1.90 -7.83
N GLY A 45 -3.94 -1.88 -9.00
CA GLY A 45 -3.86 -3.06 -9.84
C GLY A 45 -3.07 -4.19 -9.16
N PRO A 46 -3.28 -5.47 -9.55
CA PRO A 46 -2.56 -6.58 -8.94
C PRO A 46 -1.03 -6.43 -8.96
N VAL A 47 -0.48 -5.95 -10.06
CA VAL A 47 0.97 -5.69 -10.17
C VAL A 47 1.43 -4.61 -9.19
N GLU A 48 0.67 -3.52 -9.04
CA GLU A 48 0.98 -2.46 -8.08
C GLU A 48 0.94 -2.99 -6.65
N SER A 49 -0.07 -3.78 -6.31
CA SER A 49 -0.21 -4.40 -4.99
C SER A 49 0.95 -5.35 -4.68
N VAL A 50 1.26 -6.27 -5.62
CA VAL A 50 2.30 -7.28 -5.42
C VAL A 50 3.69 -6.66 -5.38
N VAL A 51 4.03 -5.82 -6.36
CA VAL A 51 5.36 -5.20 -6.43
C VAL A 51 5.56 -4.18 -5.32
N GLY A 52 4.54 -3.36 -5.02
CA GLY A 52 4.58 -2.39 -3.91
C GLY A 52 4.83 -3.08 -2.58
N THR A 53 4.06 -4.12 -2.26
CA THR A 53 4.23 -4.90 -1.02
C THR A 53 5.60 -5.58 -0.95
N ALA A 54 6.06 -6.21 -2.04
CA ALA A 54 7.36 -6.86 -2.09
C ALA A 54 8.52 -5.86 -1.88
N ARG A 55 8.38 -4.62 -2.38
CA ARG A 55 9.36 -3.55 -2.16
C ARG A 55 9.39 -3.07 -0.72
N ILE A 56 8.23 -2.91 -0.09
CA ILE A 56 8.15 -2.56 1.34
C ILE A 56 8.77 -3.67 2.20
N ALA A 57 8.44 -4.93 1.91
CA ALA A 57 9.02 -6.07 2.61
C ALA A 57 10.53 -6.25 2.36
N GLY A 58 11.10 -5.56 1.37
CA GLY A 58 12.52 -5.68 1.00
C GLY A 58 12.86 -7.05 0.40
N SER A 59 11.85 -7.76 -0.12
CA SER A 59 12.01 -9.03 -0.79
C SER A 59 12.51 -8.81 -2.22
N TYR A 60 13.25 -9.77 -2.73
CA TYR A 60 13.66 -9.76 -4.15
C TYR A 60 14.60 -8.60 -4.55
N ALA A 61 15.42 -8.12 -3.63
CA ALA A 61 16.45 -7.12 -3.92
C ALA A 61 17.43 -7.60 -5.01
N GLU A 62 17.71 -8.89 -5.02
CA GLU A 62 18.53 -9.54 -6.03
C GLU A 62 17.66 -10.39 -6.98
N PRO A 63 17.95 -10.40 -8.29
CA PRO A 63 17.24 -11.24 -9.26
C PRO A 63 17.45 -12.72 -8.95
N THR A 64 16.37 -13.40 -8.56
CA THR A 64 16.34 -14.84 -8.29
C THR A 64 15.18 -15.51 -9.01
N ILE A 65 15.19 -16.83 -9.08
CA ILE A 65 14.05 -17.59 -9.64
C ILE A 65 12.75 -17.32 -8.86
N ALA A 66 12.84 -16.95 -7.59
CA ALA A 66 11.68 -16.62 -6.76
C ALA A 66 10.88 -15.40 -7.26
N VAL A 67 11.43 -14.58 -8.17
CA VAL A 67 10.67 -13.51 -8.84
C VAL A 67 9.48 -14.08 -9.63
N THR A 68 9.55 -15.34 -10.08
CA THR A 68 8.44 -16.01 -10.74
C THR A 68 7.22 -16.18 -9.83
N ASP A 69 7.42 -16.23 -8.51
CA ASP A 69 6.32 -16.30 -7.54
C ASP A 69 5.51 -15.01 -7.55
N LEU A 70 6.15 -13.84 -7.72
CA LEU A 70 5.45 -12.55 -7.85
C LEU A 70 4.57 -12.52 -9.10
N TRP A 71 5.06 -13.05 -10.22
CA TRP A 71 4.26 -13.19 -11.43
C TRP A 71 3.04 -14.09 -11.20
N ALA A 72 3.21 -15.23 -10.52
CA ALA A 72 2.10 -16.12 -10.18
C ALA A 72 1.07 -15.40 -9.31
N GLN A 73 1.50 -14.60 -8.32
CA GLN A 73 0.59 -13.81 -7.49
C GLN A 73 -0.24 -12.81 -8.31
N THR A 74 0.38 -12.12 -9.27
CA THR A 74 -0.38 -11.20 -10.14
C THR A 74 -1.40 -11.93 -11.01
N MET A 75 -1.10 -13.16 -11.45
CA MET A 75 -2.05 -14.01 -12.18
C MET A 75 -3.25 -14.42 -11.31
N TYR A 76 -3.00 -14.88 -10.08
CA TYR A 76 -4.08 -15.28 -9.15
C TYR A 76 -5.00 -14.11 -8.80
N MET A 77 -4.48 -12.89 -8.84
CA MET A 77 -5.25 -11.66 -8.64
C MET A 77 -5.90 -11.12 -9.93
N GLY A 78 -5.78 -11.83 -11.06
CA GLY A 78 -6.44 -11.48 -12.32
C GLY A 78 -5.60 -10.68 -13.32
N GLN A 79 -4.33 -10.32 -13.01
CA GLN A 79 -3.45 -9.59 -13.93
C GLN A 79 -2.28 -10.45 -14.41
N GLY A 80 -2.55 -11.40 -15.32
CA GLY A 80 -1.48 -12.14 -15.99
C GLY A 80 -0.64 -11.22 -16.87
N LEU A 81 0.62 -10.94 -16.50
CA LEU A 81 1.50 -10.08 -17.25
C LEU A 81 1.74 -10.64 -18.67
N LEU A 82 1.68 -9.77 -19.66
CA LEU A 82 1.80 -10.06 -21.10
C LEU A 82 0.66 -10.94 -21.68
N ALA A 83 -0.40 -11.19 -20.90
CA ALA A 83 -1.54 -11.99 -21.31
C ALA A 83 -2.87 -11.31 -20.91
N PRO A 84 -3.21 -10.15 -21.51
CA PRO A 84 -4.49 -9.48 -21.23
C PRO A 84 -5.65 -10.37 -21.69
N PRO A 85 -6.80 -10.33 -20.99
CA PRO A 85 -7.97 -11.17 -21.30
C PRO A 85 -8.67 -10.78 -22.60
N THR A 86 -8.52 -9.53 -23.03
CA THR A 86 -9.13 -8.99 -24.25
C THR A 86 -8.17 -8.09 -25.01
N VAL A 87 -8.55 -7.69 -26.21
CA VAL A 87 -7.79 -6.71 -27.03
C VAL A 87 -7.79 -5.30 -26.40
N GLU A 88 -8.73 -5.04 -25.49
CA GLU A 88 -8.85 -3.78 -24.75
C GLU A 88 -7.87 -3.71 -23.55
N GLY A 89 -7.30 -4.85 -23.15
CA GLY A 89 -6.37 -4.93 -22.03
C GLY A 89 -6.96 -5.65 -20.82
N TRP A 90 -6.46 -5.29 -19.65
CA TRP A 90 -6.97 -5.78 -18.37
C TRP A 90 -8.08 -4.89 -17.84
N HIS A 91 -8.86 -5.43 -16.92
CA HIS A 91 -9.85 -4.67 -16.14
C HIS A 91 -9.19 -3.56 -15.30
N GLU A 92 -10.02 -2.67 -14.77
CA GLU A 92 -9.56 -1.53 -13.96
C GLU A 92 -10.46 -1.29 -12.73
N GLY A 93 -9.94 -0.55 -11.78
CA GLY A 93 -10.69 -0.08 -10.63
C GLY A 93 -11.29 -1.20 -9.80
N MET A 94 -12.58 -1.13 -9.52
CA MET A 94 -13.28 -2.10 -8.67
C MET A 94 -13.35 -3.52 -9.25
N GLU A 95 -13.14 -3.69 -10.55
CA GLU A 95 -13.14 -5.02 -11.18
C GLU A 95 -11.96 -5.89 -10.70
N TRP A 96 -10.90 -5.27 -10.12
CA TRP A 96 -9.83 -5.99 -9.45
C TRP A 96 -10.23 -6.60 -8.09
N ILE A 97 -11.43 -6.29 -7.58
CA ILE A 97 -11.91 -6.69 -6.24
C ILE A 97 -13.09 -7.66 -6.41
N ASP A 98 -12.82 -8.84 -6.91
CA ASP A 98 -13.70 -9.98 -6.69
C ASP A 98 -13.32 -10.73 -5.40
N SER A 99 -14.17 -11.66 -4.97
CA SER A 99 -13.96 -12.37 -3.69
C SER A 99 -12.69 -13.20 -3.67
N GLY A 100 -12.30 -13.79 -4.80
CA GLY A 100 -11.07 -14.60 -4.92
C GLY A 100 -9.83 -13.72 -4.93
N ALA A 101 -9.81 -12.71 -5.79
CA ALA A 101 -8.71 -11.77 -5.90
C ALA A 101 -8.46 -11.01 -4.59
N LEU A 102 -9.52 -10.59 -3.89
CA LEU A 102 -9.37 -9.91 -2.59
C LEU A 102 -8.70 -10.80 -1.55
N VAL A 103 -9.08 -12.07 -1.44
CA VAL A 103 -8.46 -13.02 -0.52
C VAL A 103 -6.97 -13.20 -0.84
N GLU A 104 -6.60 -13.37 -2.11
CA GLU A 104 -5.21 -13.49 -2.53
C GLU A 104 -4.40 -12.21 -2.22
N ARG A 105 -4.98 -11.03 -2.46
CA ARG A 105 -4.35 -9.74 -2.18
C ARG A 105 -4.03 -9.58 -0.69
N VAL A 106 -5.02 -9.84 0.16
CA VAL A 106 -4.87 -9.74 1.62
C VAL A 106 -3.85 -10.77 2.12
N ASN A 107 -3.97 -12.02 1.70
CA ASN A 107 -3.06 -13.09 2.14
C ASN A 107 -1.61 -12.81 1.73
N PHE A 108 -1.39 -12.37 0.48
CA PHE A 108 -0.05 -12.04 0.01
C PHE A 108 0.55 -10.88 0.83
N ALA A 109 -0.18 -9.77 0.97
CA ALA A 109 0.32 -8.60 1.67
C ALA A 109 0.57 -8.88 3.16
N ALA A 110 -0.36 -9.57 3.82
CA ALA A 110 -0.23 -9.98 5.21
C ALA A 110 0.96 -10.92 5.44
N LYS A 111 1.19 -11.88 4.53
CA LYS A 111 2.34 -12.80 4.59
C LYS A 111 3.68 -12.07 4.41
N GLU A 112 3.76 -11.14 3.46
CA GLU A 112 5.01 -10.41 3.19
C GLU A 112 5.35 -9.44 4.32
N LEU A 113 4.40 -8.63 4.81
CA LEU A 113 4.63 -7.63 5.85
C LEU A 113 4.56 -8.21 7.27
N GLY A 114 3.87 -9.34 7.46
CA GLY A 114 3.82 -10.06 8.74
C GLY A 114 5.04 -10.94 9.03
N ASN A 115 6.05 -10.94 8.15
CA ASN A 115 7.27 -11.72 8.37
C ASN A 115 8.40 -10.83 8.88
N PRO A 116 8.75 -10.91 10.19
CA PRO A 116 9.79 -10.08 10.80
C PRO A 116 11.21 -10.37 10.27
N ASP A 117 11.40 -11.48 9.54
CA ASP A 117 12.71 -11.84 8.96
C ASP A 117 12.96 -11.17 7.60
N LYS A 118 11.94 -10.53 7.00
CA LYS A 118 12.11 -9.79 5.76
C LYS A 118 12.94 -8.53 5.98
N PRO A 119 13.93 -8.25 5.11
CA PRO A 119 14.85 -7.13 5.32
C PRO A 119 14.16 -5.76 5.48
N GLY A 120 13.13 -5.50 4.67
CA GLY A 120 12.33 -4.28 4.77
C GLY A 120 11.55 -4.20 6.07
N VAL A 121 10.91 -5.30 6.49
CA VAL A 121 10.19 -5.37 7.77
C VAL A 121 11.14 -5.16 8.94
N GLN A 122 12.34 -5.74 8.91
CA GLN A 122 13.39 -5.47 9.91
C GLN A 122 13.76 -3.99 9.97
N SER A 123 13.92 -3.36 8.79
CA SER A 123 14.20 -1.93 8.72
C SER A 123 13.08 -1.08 9.32
N LEU A 124 11.81 -1.43 9.07
CA LEU A 124 10.65 -0.75 9.67
C LEU A 124 10.65 -0.90 11.20
N ILE A 125 10.87 -2.12 11.70
CA ILE A 125 10.95 -2.41 13.14
C ILE A 125 12.08 -1.61 13.80
N ASN A 126 13.26 -1.57 13.19
CA ASN A 126 14.40 -0.82 13.74
C ASN A 126 14.11 0.69 13.81
N ARG A 127 13.51 1.26 12.76
CA ARG A 127 13.09 2.68 12.74
C ARG A 127 12.05 2.97 13.82
N LEU A 128 11.09 2.07 14.03
CA LEU A 128 10.08 2.20 15.09
C LEU A 128 10.75 2.14 16.47
N THR A 129 11.72 1.23 16.67
CA THR A 129 12.50 1.12 17.89
C THR A 129 13.24 2.41 18.22
N GLU A 130 13.92 2.99 17.24
CA GLU A 130 14.62 4.27 17.38
C GLU A 130 13.65 5.43 17.70
N GLN A 131 12.50 5.48 17.03
CA GLN A 131 11.52 6.55 17.17
C GLN A 131 10.88 6.58 18.58
N TYR A 132 10.60 5.43 19.16
CA TYR A 132 9.86 5.30 20.42
C TYR A 132 10.70 4.74 21.59
N ALA A 133 12.01 4.80 21.48
CA ALA A 133 12.94 4.33 22.53
C ALA A 133 12.63 2.89 22.99
N GLY A 134 12.16 2.04 22.10
CA GLY A 134 11.97 0.60 22.33
C GLY A 134 10.67 0.19 23.02
N SER A 135 9.82 1.12 23.43
CA SER A 135 8.55 0.78 24.13
C SER A 135 7.37 1.67 23.67
N PRO A 136 6.90 1.48 22.42
CA PRO A 136 5.77 2.23 21.92
C PRO A 136 4.48 1.81 22.61
N SER A 137 3.59 2.79 22.92
CA SER A 137 2.20 2.51 23.22
C SER A 137 1.47 1.88 22.00
N PRO A 138 0.32 1.23 22.19
CA PRO A 138 -0.45 0.69 21.06
C PRO A 138 -0.78 1.73 20.00
N GLU A 139 -1.11 2.95 20.38
CA GLU A 139 -1.38 4.07 19.47
C GLU A 139 -0.11 4.46 18.69
N GLU A 140 1.00 4.67 19.39
CA GLU A 140 2.29 5.01 18.80
C GLU A 140 2.79 3.92 17.85
N MET A 141 2.57 2.65 18.20
CA MET A 141 2.92 1.52 17.32
C MET A 141 2.10 1.54 16.03
N VAL A 142 0.78 1.75 16.12
CA VAL A 142 -0.10 1.80 14.94
C VAL A 142 0.24 3.00 14.07
N ASP A 143 0.34 4.20 14.64
CA ASP A 143 0.64 5.42 13.90
C ASP A 143 2.04 5.34 13.26
N GLY A 144 3.05 4.87 14.00
CA GLY A 144 4.38 4.67 13.47
C GLY A 144 4.44 3.61 12.35
N CYS A 145 3.68 2.52 12.46
CA CYS A 145 3.58 1.52 11.38
C CYS A 145 2.89 2.09 10.14
N LEU A 146 1.81 2.87 10.28
CA LEU A 146 1.14 3.54 9.16
C LEU A 146 2.07 4.50 8.45
N ASP A 147 2.79 5.35 9.17
CA ASP A 147 3.77 6.29 8.60
C ASP A 147 4.90 5.59 7.85
N LEU A 148 5.38 4.47 8.38
CA LEU A 148 6.50 3.73 7.82
C LEU A 148 6.13 2.90 6.57
N VAL A 149 4.90 2.39 6.49
CA VAL A 149 4.42 1.63 5.31
C VAL A 149 4.15 2.56 4.13
N GLY A 150 3.81 3.81 4.39
CA GLY A 150 3.53 4.84 3.39
C GLY A 150 2.47 5.81 3.91
N PRO A 151 2.20 6.90 3.23
CA PRO A 151 1.23 7.89 3.67
C PRO A 151 -0.22 7.37 3.49
N ILE A 152 -0.56 6.26 4.17
CA ILE A 152 -1.89 5.65 4.11
C ILE A 152 -2.78 6.36 5.13
N GLU A 153 -3.77 7.09 4.63
CA GLU A 153 -4.82 7.65 5.47
C GLU A 153 -5.90 6.60 5.69
N VAL A 154 -6.07 6.17 6.95
CA VAL A 154 -7.10 5.20 7.33
C VAL A 154 -8.27 5.92 7.98
N ALA A 155 -9.50 5.41 7.76
CA ALA A 155 -10.68 5.91 8.44
C ALA A 155 -10.57 5.72 9.96
N ASP A 156 -11.21 6.60 10.76
CA ASP A 156 -11.19 6.54 12.24
C ASP A 156 -11.54 5.15 12.75
N ARG A 157 -12.58 4.52 12.19
CA ARG A 157 -12.99 3.16 12.56
C ARG A 157 -11.90 2.12 12.30
N THR A 158 -11.18 2.25 11.18
CA THR A 158 -10.06 1.36 10.84
C THR A 158 -8.92 1.57 11.84
N ARG A 159 -8.57 2.83 12.13
CA ARG A 159 -7.54 3.17 13.12
C ARG A 159 -7.88 2.64 14.51
N GLU A 160 -9.12 2.81 14.98
CA GLU A 160 -9.58 2.26 16.26
C GLU A 160 -9.45 0.74 16.30
N GLY A 161 -9.84 0.05 15.21
CA GLY A 161 -9.70 -1.40 15.10
C GLY A 161 -8.24 -1.86 15.16
N LEU A 162 -7.32 -1.15 14.51
CA LEU A 162 -5.89 -1.41 14.56
C LEU A 162 -5.33 -1.20 15.98
N ILE A 163 -5.73 -0.14 16.67
CA ILE A 163 -5.32 0.13 18.06
C ILE A 163 -5.85 -0.96 19.00
N GLN A 164 -7.11 -1.38 18.85
CA GLN A 164 -7.66 -2.48 19.64
C GLN A 164 -6.89 -3.78 19.42
N PHE A 165 -6.55 -4.08 18.18
CA PHE A 165 -5.71 -5.24 17.85
C PHE A 165 -4.33 -5.10 18.52
N ALA A 166 -3.64 -3.98 18.36
CA ALA A 166 -2.33 -3.72 18.95
C ALA A 166 -2.37 -3.86 20.49
N THR A 167 -3.41 -3.32 21.12
CA THR A 167 -3.64 -3.45 22.57
C THR A 167 -3.80 -4.92 23.00
N SER A 168 -4.47 -5.74 22.17
CA SER A 168 -4.65 -7.17 22.46
C SER A 168 -3.36 -7.98 22.44
N LEU A 169 -2.31 -7.48 21.76
CA LEU A 169 -0.99 -8.10 21.72
C LEU A 169 -0.21 -7.91 23.04
N GLY A 170 -0.69 -7.02 23.94
CA GLY A 170 -0.03 -6.68 25.19
C GLY A 170 1.16 -5.77 25.00
N GLU A 171 1.96 -5.60 26.06
CA GLU A 171 3.12 -4.71 26.05
C GLU A 171 4.13 -5.09 24.94
N VAL A 172 4.61 -4.08 24.24
CA VAL A 172 5.62 -4.23 23.19
C VAL A 172 6.94 -3.68 23.67
N ILE A 173 7.94 -4.55 23.73
CA ILE A 173 9.33 -4.18 24.04
C ILE A 173 10.17 -4.52 22.83
N LEU A 174 10.77 -3.51 22.23
CA LEU A 174 11.63 -3.61 21.07
C LEU A 174 13.07 -3.45 21.52
N ASP A 175 13.81 -4.54 21.42
CA ASP A 175 15.25 -4.55 21.69
C ASP A 175 16.00 -4.73 20.37
N THR A 176 16.90 -3.80 20.06
CA THR A 176 17.75 -3.87 18.87
C THR A 176 18.77 -5.00 18.96
N ASP A 177 19.15 -5.38 20.19
CA ASP A 177 20.16 -6.38 20.45
C ASP A 177 19.58 -7.81 20.53
N ASP A 178 18.25 -7.96 20.63
CA ASP A 178 17.55 -9.24 20.59
C ASP A 178 16.65 -9.39 19.35
N PRO A 179 17.19 -9.97 18.25
CA PRO A 179 16.40 -10.21 17.03
C PRO A 179 15.23 -11.18 17.24
N SER A 180 15.23 -11.97 18.31
CA SER A 180 14.18 -12.96 18.61
C SER A 180 13.08 -12.42 19.50
N SER A 181 13.11 -11.13 19.86
CA SER A 181 12.15 -10.53 20.79
C SER A 181 10.70 -10.66 20.28
N ASP A 182 9.79 -10.98 21.18
CA ASP A 182 8.35 -11.06 20.94
C ASP A 182 7.80 -9.72 20.39
N GLY A 183 8.39 -8.60 20.77
CA GLY A 183 8.04 -7.28 20.29
C GLY A 183 8.17 -7.14 18.77
N ARG A 184 9.21 -7.71 18.15
CA ARG A 184 9.39 -7.69 16.69
C ARG A 184 8.25 -8.40 15.96
N LYS A 185 7.79 -9.53 16.51
CA LYS A 185 6.65 -10.26 15.97
C LYS A 185 5.37 -9.44 16.10
N LYS A 186 5.14 -8.79 17.25
CA LYS A 186 3.95 -7.95 17.47
C LYS A 186 3.88 -6.78 16.49
N VAL A 187 5.02 -6.15 16.17
CA VAL A 187 5.08 -5.12 15.11
C VAL A 187 4.76 -5.73 13.75
N ALA A 188 5.35 -6.88 13.40
CA ALA A 188 5.05 -7.56 12.14
C ALA A 188 3.57 -7.97 12.03
N ASP A 189 2.96 -8.45 13.12
CA ASP A 189 1.53 -8.77 13.17
C ASP A 189 0.68 -7.50 12.97
N THR A 190 1.10 -6.35 13.50
CA THR A 190 0.45 -5.04 13.26
C THR A 190 0.58 -4.60 11.80
N LEU A 191 1.77 -4.75 11.20
CA LEU A 191 1.98 -4.49 9.76
C LEU A 191 1.12 -5.41 8.87
N SER A 192 0.99 -6.68 9.25
CA SER A 192 0.11 -7.64 8.59
C SER A 192 -1.36 -7.21 8.66
N MET A 193 -1.81 -6.70 9.81
CA MET A 193 -3.17 -6.21 9.98
C MET A 193 -3.40 -4.94 9.14
N ILE A 194 -2.46 -4.00 9.10
CA ILE A 194 -2.50 -2.82 8.23
C ILE A 194 -2.61 -3.23 6.76
N ALA A 195 -1.79 -4.20 6.32
CA ALA A 195 -1.83 -4.71 4.95
C ALA A 195 -3.17 -5.37 4.58
N SER A 196 -3.93 -5.78 5.58
CA SER A 196 -5.26 -6.39 5.42
C SER A 196 -6.40 -5.37 5.37
N THR A 197 -6.12 -4.08 5.59
CA THR A 197 -7.14 -3.03 5.56
C THR A 197 -7.60 -2.72 4.13
N ARG A 198 -8.80 -2.14 4.02
CA ARG A 198 -9.32 -1.65 2.75
C ARG A 198 -8.42 -0.56 2.17
N GLU A 199 -7.96 0.34 3.01
CA GLU A 199 -7.16 1.51 2.62
C GLU A 199 -5.83 1.10 2.00
N TYR A 200 -5.24 -0.01 2.45
CA TYR A 200 -4.03 -0.57 1.83
C TYR A 200 -4.25 -1.02 0.37
N GLN A 201 -5.47 -1.32 -0.03
CA GLN A 201 -5.81 -1.73 -1.40
C GLN A 201 -5.96 -0.54 -2.36
N LEU A 202 -5.93 0.70 -1.87
CA LEU A 202 -6.13 1.93 -2.63
C LEU A 202 -4.79 2.60 -3.01
N ALA A 203 -4.81 3.38 -4.12
CA ALA A 203 -3.69 4.15 -4.66
C ALA A 203 -4.15 5.54 -5.11
#